data_7bfc05dae79fd4a14c106e1f3e652ce7
#
_entry.id   7bfc05dae79fd4a14c106e1f3e652ce7
#
_cell.length_a   1.000
_cell.length_b   1.000
_cell.length_c   1.000
_cell.angle_alpha   90.00
_cell.angle_beta   90.00
_cell.angle_gamma   90.00
#
_symmetry.space_group_name_H-M   'P 1'
#
loop_
_entity.id
_entity.type
_entity.pdbx_description
1 polymer ?
#
loop_
_entity_poly.entity_id
_entity_poly.type
_entity_poly.pdbx_seq_one_letter_code
_entity_poly.pdbx_strand_id
1 'polypeptide(L)'
;MPTEEKQKSNQTISGFEPYVPTKDEEYMGKPMRAHFVKILNKWKQDLMQEVDRTVDHMKDEAANFPDPADRASQEEEFALELRARDRERKLIKKIDKTLQLIEDEEYGWCESCGIEIGLRRLEARPTADLCIDCKTLAEIKEKQTGK
;
A
#
# COMPACT_ATOMS: atom_id res chain seq x y z
N MET A 1 -23.80 -1.80 -22.05
CA MET A 1 -22.51 -2.25 -22.58
C MET A 1 -21.70 -2.91 -21.50
N PRO A 2 -21.14 -4.09 -21.74
CA PRO A 2 -20.46 -4.85 -20.68
C PRO A 2 -19.11 -4.29 -20.24
N THR A 3 -18.67 -3.17 -20.80
CA THR A 3 -17.39 -2.56 -20.47
C THR A 3 -17.40 -1.70 -19.20
N GLU A 4 -18.56 -1.26 -18.74
CA GLU A 4 -18.67 -0.43 -17.54
C GLU A 4 -18.53 -1.22 -16.23
N GLU A 5 -19.00 -2.46 -16.22
CA GLU A 5 -18.89 -3.32 -15.03
C GLU A 5 -17.47 -3.82 -14.79
N LYS A 6 -16.67 -4.00 -15.83
CA LYS A 6 -15.27 -4.41 -15.71
C LYS A 6 -14.35 -3.28 -15.22
N GLN A 7 -14.77 -2.03 -15.39
CA GLN A 7 -13.99 -0.89 -14.92
C GLN A 7 -14.12 -0.69 -13.41
N LYS A 8 -15.24 -1.09 -12.82
CA LYS A 8 -15.45 -0.99 -11.38
C LYS A 8 -14.60 -1.96 -10.56
N SER A 9 -14.22 -3.09 -11.15
CA SER A 9 -13.41 -4.10 -10.47
C SER A 9 -11.92 -3.76 -10.43
N ASN A 10 -11.50 -2.71 -11.14
CA ASN A 10 -10.10 -2.27 -11.19
C ASN A 10 -9.88 -0.94 -10.48
N GLN A 11 -10.70 -0.65 -9.47
CA GLN A 11 -10.50 0.56 -8.68
C GLN A 11 -9.16 0.50 -7.94
N THR A 12 -8.46 1.60 -8.00
CA THR A 12 -7.19 1.76 -7.31
C THR A 12 -7.41 1.88 -5.80
N ILE A 13 -6.35 1.71 -5.07
CA ILE A 13 -6.33 1.99 -3.64
C ILE A 13 -6.80 3.44 -3.41
N SER A 14 -7.59 3.67 -2.36
CA SER A 14 -8.18 4.96 -2.00
C SER A 14 -9.27 5.48 -2.94
N GLY A 15 -9.81 4.62 -3.81
CA GLY A 15 -10.98 4.94 -4.63
C GLY A 15 -10.72 5.87 -5.82
N PHE A 16 -9.48 6.08 -6.21
CA PHE A 16 -9.14 6.83 -7.41
C PHE A 16 -9.43 6.02 -8.66
N GLU A 17 -9.83 6.70 -9.73
CA GLU A 17 -10.00 6.05 -11.02
C GLU A 17 -8.64 5.73 -11.64
N PRO A 18 -8.52 4.59 -12.36
CA PRO A 18 -7.27 4.27 -13.04
C PRO A 18 -6.88 5.35 -14.04
N TYR A 19 -5.58 5.60 -14.13
CA TYR A 19 -5.05 6.57 -15.08
C TYR A 19 -5.21 6.05 -16.52
N VAL A 20 -5.76 6.88 -17.40
CA VAL A 20 -5.90 6.56 -18.81
C VAL A 20 -4.86 7.37 -19.59
N PRO A 21 -3.81 6.74 -20.12
CA PRO A 21 -2.79 7.46 -20.85
C PRO A 21 -3.30 7.92 -22.22
N THR A 22 -2.78 9.04 -22.70
CA THR A 22 -3.03 9.49 -24.06
C THR A 22 -2.16 8.68 -25.04
N LYS A 23 -2.54 8.73 -26.32
CA LYS A 23 -1.96 7.85 -27.36
C LYS A 23 -0.44 7.94 -27.53
N ASP A 24 0.13 9.12 -27.28
CA ASP A 24 1.57 9.38 -27.45
C ASP A 24 2.26 9.75 -26.15
N GLU A 25 1.64 9.39 -25.01
CA GLU A 25 2.17 9.77 -23.72
C GLU A 25 3.34 8.91 -23.29
N GLU A 26 4.40 9.56 -22.82
CA GLU A 26 5.55 8.90 -22.26
C GLU A 26 5.23 8.21 -20.94
N TYR A 27 5.72 6.98 -20.78
CA TYR A 27 5.55 6.25 -19.52
C TYR A 27 6.23 6.99 -18.37
N MET A 28 5.51 7.17 -17.27
CA MET A 28 5.95 7.93 -16.10
C MET A 28 6.35 9.38 -16.40
N GLY A 29 5.66 10.01 -17.35
CA GLY A 29 5.74 11.44 -17.54
C GLY A 29 5.09 12.19 -16.37
N LYS A 30 5.14 13.52 -16.43
CA LYS A 30 4.59 14.37 -15.36
C LYS A 30 3.15 14.05 -14.96
N PRO A 31 2.19 13.87 -15.90
CA PRO A 31 0.81 13.56 -15.51
C PRO A 31 0.67 12.22 -14.79
N MET A 32 1.36 11.19 -15.23
CA MET A 32 1.34 9.88 -14.58
C MET A 32 1.91 9.95 -13.18
N ARG A 33 3.06 10.59 -13.02
CA ARG A 33 3.69 10.79 -11.71
C ARG A 33 2.78 11.56 -10.76
N ALA A 34 2.15 12.61 -11.24
CA ALA A 34 1.20 13.39 -10.44
C ALA A 34 0.01 12.56 -9.97
N HIS A 35 -0.50 11.68 -10.83
CA HIS A 35 -1.59 10.76 -10.50
C HIS A 35 -1.19 9.84 -9.34
N PHE A 36 -0.03 9.22 -9.41
CA PHE A 36 0.44 8.31 -8.35
C PHE A 36 0.81 9.04 -7.06
N VAL A 37 1.31 10.26 -7.15
CA VAL A 37 1.56 11.11 -5.97
C VAL A 37 0.25 11.34 -5.20
N LYS A 38 -0.83 11.65 -5.90
CA LYS A 38 -2.15 11.84 -5.27
C LYS A 38 -2.63 10.59 -4.57
N ILE A 39 -2.52 9.44 -5.23
CA ILE A 39 -2.94 8.14 -4.68
C ILE A 39 -2.13 7.84 -3.42
N LEU A 40 -0.81 7.96 -3.49
CA LEU A 40 0.09 7.65 -2.39
C LEU A 40 -0.12 8.56 -1.19
N ASN A 41 -0.30 9.86 -1.41
CA ASN A 41 -0.58 10.81 -0.34
C ASN A 41 -1.91 10.53 0.35
N LYS A 42 -2.96 10.23 -0.42
CA LYS A 42 -4.26 9.89 0.14
C LYS A 42 -4.20 8.59 0.95
N TRP A 43 -3.56 7.58 0.41
CA TRP A 43 -3.37 6.31 1.09
C TRP A 43 -2.56 6.47 2.38
N LYS A 44 -1.50 7.26 2.34
CA LYS A 44 -0.70 7.58 3.53
C LYS A 44 -1.54 8.25 4.61
N GLN A 45 -2.37 9.25 4.24
CA GLN A 45 -3.26 9.92 5.18
C GLN A 45 -4.25 8.95 5.82
N ASP A 46 -4.85 8.07 5.02
CA ASP A 46 -5.79 7.08 5.51
C ASP A 46 -5.11 6.12 6.53
N LEU A 47 -3.91 5.68 6.23
CA LEU A 47 -3.13 4.82 7.12
C LEU A 47 -2.75 5.54 8.42
N MET A 48 -2.37 6.80 8.34
CA MET A 48 -2.03 7.59 9.52
C MET A 48 -3.25 7.76 10.44
N GLN A 49 -4.43 7.98 9.87
CA GLN A 49 -5.66 8.05 10.63
C GLN A 49 -5.99 6.74 11.31
N GLU A 50 -5.79 5.61 10.64
CA GLU A 50 -5.99 4.27 11.21
C GLU A 50 -5.05 4.02 12.39
N VAL A 51 -3.78 4.38 12.27
CA VAL A 51 -2.81 4.26 13.37
C VAL A 51 -3.26 5.10 14.57
N ASP A 52 -3.68 6.34 14.35
CA ASP A 52 -4.14 7.22 15.42
C ASP A 52 -5.40 6.68 16.11
N ARG A 53 -6.35 6.17 15.35
CA ARG A 53 -7.56 5.54 15.90
C ARG A 53 -7.23 4.33 16.77
N THR A 54 -6.31 3.50 16.32
CA THR A 54 -5.86 2.32 17.05
C THR A 54 -5.24 2.71 18.39
N VAL A 55 -4.37 3.73 18.40
CA VAL A 55 -3.76 4.25 19.63
C VAL A 55 -4.83 4.80 20.58
N ASP A 56 -5.77 5.61 20.09
CA ASP A 56 -6.83 6.19 20.90
C ASP A 56 -7.74 5.10 21.49
N HIS A 57 -8.11 4.12 20.68
CA HIS A 57 -8.92 2.97 21.13
C HIS A 57 -8.21 2.20 22.25
N MET A 58 -6.91 1.94 22.09
CA MET A 58 -6.13 1.24 23.11
C MET A 58 -6.04 2.03 24.42
N LYS A 59 -5.91 3.35 24.35
CA LYS A 59 -5.89 4.22 25.52
C LYS A 59 -7.23 4.19 26.25
N ASP A 60 -8.34 4.26 25.52
CA ASP A 60 -9.68 4.23 26.10
C ASP A 60 -9.96 2.88 26.77
N GLU A 61 -9.59 1.78 26.13
CA GLU A 61 -9.74 0.44 26.69
C GLU A 61 -8.85 0.23 27.93
N ALA A 62 -7.64 0.78 27.93
CA ALA A 62 -6.72 0.67 29.06
C ALA A 62 -7.23 1.46 30.29
N ALA A 63 -8.03 2.51 30.07
CA ALA A 63 -8.62 3.30 31.15
C ALA A 63 -9.76 2.56 31.89
N ASN A 64 -10.34 1.52 31.29
CA ASN A 64 -11.33 0.65 31.89
C ASN A 64 -10.62 -0.52 32.56
N PHE A 65 -10.90 -0.73 33.86
CA PHE A 65 -10.27 -1.83 34.62
C PHE A 65 -11.14 -3.09 34.57
N PRO A 66 -10.93 -3.98 33.57
CA PRO A 66 -11.69 -5.22 33.48
C PRO A 66 -11.28 -6.21 34.57
N ASP A 67 -12.12 -7.21 34.78
CA ASP A 67 -11.76 -8.30 35.67
C ASP A 67 -10.62 -9.14 35.06
N PRO A 68 -10.02 -10.11 35.80
CA PRO A 68 -8.88 -10.87 35.30
C PRO A 68 -9.14 -11.63 33.98
N ALA A 69 -10.35 -12.14 33.76
CA ALA A 69 -10.70 -12.85 32.53
C ALA A 69 -10.80 -11.88 31.35
N ASP A 70 -11.45 -10.73 31.57
CA ASP A 70 -11.55 -9.69 30.55
C ASP A 70 -10.19 -9.07 30.22
N ARG A 71 -9.32 -8.98 31.23
CA ARG A 71 -7.96 -8.48 31.04
C ARG A 71 -7.15 -9.38 30.10
N ALA A 72 -7.26 -10.70 30.20
CA ALA A 72 -6.57 -11.62 29.32
C ALA A 72 -7.02 -11.45 27.86
N SER A 73 -8.34 -11.31 27.64
CA SER A 73 -8.90 -11.01 26.31
C SER A 73 -8.43 -9.66 25.77
N GLN A 74 -8.39 -8.64 26.63
CA GLN A 74 -7.92 -7.31 26.28
C GLN A 74 -6.45 -7.32 25.85
N GLU A 75 -5.60 -8.06 26.55
CA GLU A 75 -4.19 -8.20 26.21
C GLU A 75 -4.00 -8.86 24.83
N GLU A 76 -4.81 -9.87 24.50
CA GLU A 76 -4.79 -10.48 23.16
C GLU A 76 -5.22 -9.50 22.08
N GLU A 77 -6.28 -8.76 22.31
CA GLU A 77 -6.75 -7.72 21.38
C GLU A 77 -5.67 -6.66 21.15
N PHE A 78 -5.04 -6.20 22.22
CA PHE A 78 -3.96 -5.20 22.14
C PHE A 78 -2.78 -5.73 21.34
N ALA A 79 -2.42 -7.00 21.52
CA ALA A 79 -1.33 -7.60 20.75
C ALA A 79 -1.64 -7.61 19.25
N LEU A 80 -2.87 -7.94 18.86
CA LEU A 80 -3.31 -7.92 17.47
C LEU A 80 -3.32 -6.50 16.89
N GLU A 81 -3.83 -5.54 17.67
CA GLU A 81 -3.86 -4.12 17.25
C GLU A 81 -2.46 -3.55 17.07
N LEU A 82 -1.53 -3.87 17.96
CA LEU A 82 -0.13 -3.45 17.85
C LEU A 82 0.54 -4.02 16.59
N ARG A 83 0.25 -5.28 16.24
CA ARG A 83 0.77 -5.89 15.01
C ARG A 83 0.21 -5.20 13.78
N ALA A 84 -1.08 -4.88 13.77
CA ALA A 84 -1.71 -4.14 12.67
C ALA A 84 -1.07 -2.75 12.53
N ARG A 85 -0.88 -2.05 13.64
CA ARG A 85 -0.22 -0.75 13.68
C ARG A 85 1.20 -0.80 13.13
N ASP A 86 1.96 -1.82 13.50
CA ASP A 86 3.34 -1.99 13.01
C ASP A 86 3.37 -2.23 11.50
N ARG A 87 2.43 -3.02 10.98
CA ARG A 87 2.30 -3.24 9.52
C ARG A 87 1.96 -1.94 8.81
N GLU A 88 1.02 -1.16 9.35
CA GLU A 88 0.62 0.12 8.79
C GLU A 88 1.78 1.12 8.78
N ARG A 89 2.57 1.18 9.86
CA ARG A 89 3.75 2.04 9.94
C ARG A 89 4.82 1.66 8.90
N LYS A 90 5.06 0.37 8.72
CA LYS A 90 5.99 -0.12 7.70
C LYS A 90 5.51 0.24 6.30
N LEU A 91 4.21 0.16 6.07
CA LEU A 91 3.62 0.55 4.79
C LEU A 91 3.74 2.05 4.56
N ILE A 92 3.53 2.88 5.59
CA ILE A 92 3.72 4.33 5.50
C ILE A 92 5.17 4.66 5.11
N LYS A 93 6.15 4.00 5.70
CA LYS A 93 7.57 4.17 5.33
C LYS A 93 7.81 3.78 3.87
N LYS A 94 7.18 2.70 3.41
CA LYS A 94 7.28 2.26 2.02
C LYS A 94 6.65 3.27 1.07
N ILE A 95 5.53 3.87 1.46
CA ILE A 95 4.89 4.95 0.69
C ILE A 95 5.82 6.16 0.60
N ASP A 96 6.45 6.57 1.69
CA ASP A 96 7.41 7.68 1.70
C ASP A 96 8.60 7.42 0.78
N LYS A 97 9.13 6.21 0.82
CA LYS A 97 10.20 5.78 -0.09
C LYS A 97 9.76 5.85 -1.55
N THR A 98 8.53 5.41 -1.81
CA THR A 98 7.96 5.44 -3.17
C THR A 98 7.78 6.87 -3.66
N LEU A 99 7.29 7.76 -2.81
CA LEU A 99 7.17 9.19 -3.14
C LEU A 99 8.54 9.79 -3.49
N GLN A 100 9.59 9.40 -2.78
CA GLN A 100 10.94 9.82 -3.08
C GLN A 100 11.41 9.31 -4.44
N LEU A 101 11.09 8.07 -4.79
CA LEU A 101 11.40 7.51 -6.12
C LEU A 101 10.71 8.28 -7.24
N ILE A 102 9.47 8.74 -7.00
CA ILE A 102 8.75 9.58 -7.98
C ILE A 102 9.48 10.91 -8.17
N GLU A 103 9.91 11.53 -7.08
CA GLU A 103 10.67 12.78 -7.13
C GLU A 103 11.99 12.62 -7.87
N ASP A 104 12.66 11.49 -7.68
CA ASP A 104 13.94 11.18 -8.33
C ASP A 104 13.76 10.65 -9.76
N GLU A 105 12.54 10.57 -10.25
CA GLU A 105 12.19 10.07 -11.58
C GLU A 105 12.59 8.60 -11.81
N GLU A 106 12.66 7.82 -10.74
CA GLU A 106 13.01 6.40 -10.77
C GLU A 106 11.81 5.47 -10.56
N TYR A 107 10.63 6.04 -10.31
CA TYR A 107 9.40 5.28 -10.06
C TYR A 107 8.85 4.64 -11.32
N GLY A 108 8.36 3.41 -11.19
CA GLY A 108 7.66 2.72 -12.27
C GLY A 108 8.47 1.68 -13.01
N TRP A 109 9.75 1.54 -12.68
CA TRP A 109 10.63 0.52 -13.25
C TRP A 109 11.04 -0.51 -12.21
N CYS A 110 11.18 -1.77 -12.65
CA CYS A 110 11.57 -2.86 -11.76
C CYS A 110 13.00 -2.65 -11.23
N GLU A 111 13.17 -2.73 -9.92
CA GLU A 111 14.50 -2.64 -9.29
C GLU A 111 15.44 -3.76 -9.73
N SER A 112 14.88 -4.92 -10.06
CA SER A 112 15.68 -6.12 -10.36
C SER A 112 16.09 -6.22 -11.84
N CYS A 113 15.15 -6.04 -12.76
CA CYS A 113 15.40 -6.23 -14.18
C CYS A 113 15.31 -4.94 -15.02
N GLY A 114 14.83 -3.85 -14.45
CA GLY A 114 14.79 -2.54 -15.11
C GLY A 114 13.68 -2.32 -16.10
N ILE A 115 12.78 -3.29 -16.32
CA ILE A 115 11.65 -3.11 -17.23
C ILE A 115 10.55 -2.27 -16.58
N GLU A 116 9.65 -1.76 -17.39
CA GLU A 116 8.46 -1.06 -16.89
C GLU A 116 7.59 -2.00 -16.05
N ILE A 117 7.21 -1.58 -14.87
CA ILE A 117 6.29 -2.36 -14.03
C ILE A 117 4.90 -2.37 -14.66
N GLY A 118 4.48 -1.25 -15.25
CA GLY A 118 3.21 -1.09 -15.93
C GLY A 118 2.16 -0.42 -15.07
N LEU A 119 1.33 0.41 -15.71
CA LEU A 119 0.29 1.18 -15.03
C LEU A 119 -0.70 0.28 -14.28
N ARG A 120 -1.10 -0.83 -14.90
CA ARG A 120 -2.10 -1.73 -14.32
C ARG A 120 -1.65 -2.30 -12.98
N ARG A 121 -0.40 -2.72 -12.88
CA ARG A 121 0.16 -3.24 -11.64
C ARG A 121 0.34 -2.14 -10.61
N LEU A 122 0.79 -0.95 -11.02
CA LEU A 122 0.96 0.19 -10.13
C LEU A 122 -0.36 0.74 -9.61
N GLU A 123 -1.43 0.69 -10.43
CA GLU A 123 -2.76 1.07 -9.98
C GLU A 123 -3.27 0.13 -8.88
N ALA A 124 -3.01 -1.16 -9.01
CA ALA A 124 -3.38 -2.14 -8.00
C ALA A 124 -2.47 -2.08 -6.77
N ARG A 125 -1.20 -1.76 -6.97
CA ARG A 125 -0.18 -1.73 -5.92
C ARG A 125 0.81 -0.60 -6.16
N PRO A 126 0.47 0.63 -5.75
CA PRO A 126 1.31 1.81 -6.05
C PRO A 126 2.73 1.77 -5.48
N THR A 127 2.98 0.97 -4.46
CA THR A 127 4.30 0.80 -3.86
C THR A 127 5.12 -0.33 -4.50
N ALA A 128 4.63 -0.93 -5.58
CA ALA A 128 5.35 -2.01 -6.27
C ALA A 128 6.70 -1.50 -6.80
N ASP A 129 7.76 -2.24 -6.49
CA ASP A 129 9.12 -1.94 -6.93
C ASP A 129 9.70 -3.05 -7.83
N LEU A 130 8.95 -4.14 -8.00
CA LEU A 130 9.30 -5.27 -8.86
C LEU A 130 8.20 -5.51 -9.89
N CYS A 131 8.59 -5.92 -11.09
CA CYS A 131 7.62 -6.41 -12.06
C CYS A 131 7.02 -7.73 -11.57
N ILE A 132 5.93 -8.17 -12.19
CA ILE A 132 5.23 -9.39 -11.75
C ILE A 132 6.14 -10.62 -11.79
N ASP A 133 7.00 -10.74 -12.80
CA ASP A 133 7.89 -11.88 -12.94
C ASP A 133 8.96 -11.91 -11.86
N CYS A 134 9.60 -10.77 -11.59
CA CYS A 134 10.59 -10.67 -10.52
C CYS A 134 9.98 -10.87 -9.13
N LYS A 135 8.76 -10.39 -8.93
CA LYS A 135 8.04 -10.60 -7.67
C LYS A 135 7.74 -12.08 -7.46
N THR A 136 7.28 -12.76 -8.51
CA THR A 136 7.01 -14.20 -8.45
C THR A 136 8.26 -15.00 -8.14
N LEU A 137 9.39 -14.67 -8.78
CA LEU A 137 10.67 -15.32 -8.50
C LEU A 137 11.12 -15.08 -7.06
N ALA A 138 10.95 -13.89 -6.53
CA ALA A 138 11.30 -13.58 -5.15
C ALA A 138 10.46 -14.39 -4.17
N GLU A 139 9.18 -14.56 -4.42
CA GLU A 139 8.28 -15.36 -3.59
C GLU A 139 8.65 -16.84 -3.62
N ILE A 140 9.00 -17.39 -4.78
CA ILE A 140 9.47 -18.76 -4.92
C ILE A 140 10.74 -18.96 -4.09
N LYS A 141 11.67 -18.02 -4.17
CA LYS A 141 12.93 -18.06 -3.45
C LYS A 141 12.72 -18.04 -1.93
N GLU A 142 11.81 -17.22 -1.44
CA GLU A 142 11.45 -17.16 -0.04
C GLU A 142 10.88 -18.47 0.46
N LYS A 143 10.03 -19.13 -0.32
CA LYS A 143 9.46 -20.44 0.01
C LYS A 143 10.52 -21.54 0.08
N GLN A 144 11.50 -21.51 -0.83
CA GLN A 144 12.59 -22.49 -0.86
C GLN A 144 13.55 -22.34 0.30
N THR A 145 13.77 -21.13 0.78
CA THR A 145 14.69 -20.86 1.89
C THR A 145 14.01 -20.93 3.27
N GLY A 146 12.71 -21.16 3.32
CA GLY A 146 11.97 -21.24 4.56
C GLY A 146 11.79 -19.93 5.32
N LYS A 147 11.98 -18.82 4.63
CA LYS A 147 11.82 -17.50 5.22
C LYS A 147 10.56 -16.79 4.77
#